data_c4897c673c7d7b23b0403d78573c550f
#
_entry.id   c4897c673c7d7b23b0403d78573c550f
#
_cell.length_a   1.000
_cell.length_b   1.000
_cell.length_c   1.000
_cell.angle_alpha   90.00
_cell.angle_beta   90.00
_cell.angle_gamma   90.00
#
_symmetry.space_group_name_H-M   'P 1'
#
loop_
_entity.id
_entity.type
_entity.pdbx_description
1 polymer ?
#
loop_
_entity_poly.entity_id
_entity_poly.type
_entity_poly.pdbx_seq_one_letter_code
_entity_poly.pdbx_strand_id
1 'polypeptide(L)'
;MSTSLKLISLNIERSKHLDVVLPFLEREQPDVVCIQELLQHNASRIATVLGAIDFIFTPMSRLKFGVPGTLYGTGIFSRIALAARGEEYYVGQAGTIPESRATELLTYNDEYRAIAWVDVEKNGAVFRIATTHFTWTPDGSANDEQRRDMRNLMQALGTMGEFVLGGDFNAPRGGEIFSMLSSAYTDNIPPQ
;
A
#
# COMPACT_ATOMS: atom_id res chain seq x y z
N MET A 1 -5.79 -21.12 -21.71
CA MET A 1 -4.48 -20.85 -21.10
C MET A 1 -4.75 -20.07 -19.82
N SER A 2 -4.11 -20.41 -18.70
CA SER A 2 -4.28 -19.62 -17.48
C SER A 2 -3.57 -18.29 -17.67
N THR A 3 -4.24 -17.17 -17.33
CA THR A 3 -3.64 -15.85 -17.32
C THR A 3 -3.01 -15.61 -15.96
N SER A 4 -1.75 -15.20 -15.93
CA SER A 4 -1.05 -14.84 -14.69
C SER A 4 -0.59 -13.40 -14.73
N LEU A 5 -0.54 -12.78 -13.54
CA LEU A 5 -0.07 -11.43 -13.32
C LEU A 5 1.08 -11.48 -12.29
N LYS A 6 2.21 -10.83 -12.61
CA LYS A 6 3.33 -10.70 -11.67
C LYS A 6 3.13 -9.45 -10.83
N LEU A 7 2.86 -9.65 -9.55
CA LEU A 7 2.66 -8.59 -8.56
C LEU A 7 3.83 -8.57 -7.57
N ILE A 8 4.32 -7.37 -7.26
CA ILE A 8 5.27 -7.12 -6.17
C ILE A 8 4.66 -6.11 -5.21
N SER A 9 4.81 -6.34 -3.90
CA SER A 9 4.45 -5.36 -2.86
C SER A 9 5.67 -5.12 -1.96
N LEU A 10 6.02 -3.84 -1.76
CA LEU A 10 7.23 -3.42 -1.04
C LEU A 10 6.95 -2.19 -0.19
N ASN A 11 7.36 -2.21 1.09
CA ASN A 11 7.61 -1.00 1.87
C ASN A 11 9.04 -0.52 1.55
N ILE A 12 9.20 0.73 1.11
CA ILE A 12 10.49 1.29 0.66
C ILE A 12 11.12 2.26 1.65
N GLU A 13 10.52 2.42 2.83
CA GLU A 13 10.99 3.32 3.88
C GLU A 13 11.36 4.71 3.31
N ARG A 14 10.40 5.32 2.59
CA ARG A 14 10.51 6.62 1.91
C ARG A 14 11.53 6.60 0.76
N SER A 15 12.73 7.14 0.97
CA SER A 15 13.78 7.15 -0.05
C SER A 15 14.99 6.31 0.32
N LYS A 16 14.96 5.67 1.50
CA LYS A 16 16.14 5.06 2.11
C LYS A 16 16.72 3.89 1.29
N HIS A 17 15.85 3.13 0.64
CA HIS A 17 16.24 1.91 -0.07
C HIS A 17 16.08 1.98 -1.59
N LEU A 18 15.89 3.18 -2.16
CA LEU A 18 15.65 3.33 -3.59
C LEU A 18 16.83 2.85 -4.46
N ASP A 19 18.05 2.92 -3.96
CA ASP A 19 19.26 2.43 -4.64
C ASP A 19 19.29 0.90 -4.80
N VAL A 20 18.59 0.17 -3.93
CA VAL A 20 18.43 -1.29 -3.99
C VAL A 20 17.12 -1.67 -4.67
N VAL A 21 16.05 -0.96 -4.34
CA VAL A 21 14.69 -1.25 -4.84
C VAL A 21 14.58 -1.03 -6.34
N LEU A 22 15.12 0.08 -6.88
CA LEU A 22 14.97 0.38 -8.29
C LEU A 22 15.65 -0.66 -9.20
N PRO A 23 16.92 -1.08 -8.98
CA PRO A 23 17.52 -2.16 -9.76
C PRO A 23 16.82 -3.51 -9.60
N PHE A 24 16.26 -3.79 -8.40
CA PHE A 24 15.45 -4.98 -8.19
C PHE A 24 14.18 -4.96 -9.07
N LEU A 25 13.42 -3.89 -9.06
CA LEU A 25 12.20 -3.75 -9.85
C LEU A 25 12.49 -3.77 -11.36
N GLU A 26 13.59 -3.14 -11.79
CA GLU A 26 14.04 -3.19 -13.18
C GLU A 26 14.37 -4.61 -13.63
N ARG A 27 15.03 -5.41 -12.78
CA ARG A 27 15.36 -6.81 -13.07
C ARG A 27 14.11 -7.70 -13.08
N GLU A 28 13.24 -7.52 -12.09
CA GLU A 28 12.06 -8.39 -11.90
C GLU A 28 10.95 -8.15 -12.92
N GLN A 29 10.88 -6.96 -13.50
CA GLN A 29 9.90 -6.62 -14.53
C GLN A 29 8.45 -7.01 -14.16
N PRO A 30 7.92 -6.65 -12.98
CA PRO A 30 6.57 -6.98 -12.59
C PRO A 30 5.53 -6.29 -13.47
N ASP A 31 4.34 -6.88 -13.58
CA ASP A 31 3.21 -6.24 -14.26
C ASP A 31 2.65 -5.08 -13.43
N VAL A 32 2.56 -5.29 -12.10
CA VAL A 32 2.05 -4.31 -11.13
C VAL A 32 2.93 -4.29 -9.89
N VAL A 33 3.15 -3.09 -9.33
CA VAL A 33 3.89 -2.89 -8.07
C VAL A 33 3.06 -2.06 -7.11
N CYS A 34 2.89 -2.57 -5.90
CA CYS A 34 2.35 -1.84 -4.76
C CYS A 34 3.51 -1.34 -3.89
N ILE A 35 3.52 -0.04 -3.57
CA ILE A 35 4.59 0.58 -2.77
C ILE A 35 3.98 1.25 -1.55
N GLN A 36 4.50 0.92 -0.37
CA GLN A 36 4.18 1.57 0.89
C GLN A 36 5.33 2.52 1.26
N GLU A 37 5.03 3.51 2.10
CA GLU A 37 5.93 4.59 2.49
C GLU A 37 6.47 5.42 1.30
N LEU A 38 5.65 5.62 0.29
CA LEU A 38 6.02 6.36 -0.90
C LEU A 38 6.00 7.87 -0.63
N LEU A 39 7.09 8.56 -0.93
CA LEU A 39 7.10 10.02 -1.07
C LEU A 39 6.67 10.39 -2.49
N GLN A 40 5.70 11.31 -2.60
CA GLN A 40 5.11 11.69 -3.89
C GLN A 40 6.17 12.06 -4.95
N HIS A 41 7.23 12.78 -4.56
CA HIS A 41 8.26 13.21 -5.50
C HIS A 41 9.09 12.06 -6.10
N ASN A 42 9.06 10.87 -5.50
CA ASN A 42 9.73 9.68 -6.04
C ASN A 42 8.87 8.92 -7.07
N ALA A 43 7.57 9.21 -7.14
CA ALA A 43 6.64 8.45 -7.99
C ALA A 43 7.05 8.45 -9.47
N SER A 44 7.38 9.61 -10.02
CA SER A 44 7.79 9.70 -11.44
C SER A 44 9.08 8.94 -11.73
N ARG A 45 10.05 8.96 -10.82
CA ARG A 45 11.31 8.20 -10.97
C ARG A 45 11.05 6.70 -10.96
N ILE A 46 10.21 6.24 -10.02
CA ILE A 46 9.81 4.82 -9.92
C ILE A 46 9.07 4.39 -11.18
N ALA A 47 8.09 5.19 -11.65
CA ALA A 47 7.34 4.90 -12.88
C ALA A 47 8.27 4.78 -14.09
N THR A 48 9.26 5.65 -14.22
CA THR A 48 10.24 5.63 -15.31
C THR A 48 11.07 4.35 -15.30
N VAL A 49 11.63 3.96 -14.14
CA VAL A 49 12.47 2.76 -14.01
C VAL A 49 11.67 1.48 -14.28
N LEU A 50 10.42 1.44 -13.81
CA LEU A 50 9.52 0.32 -14.06
C LEU A 50 9.05 0.22 -15.52
N GLY A 51 9.13 1.30 -16.29
CA GLY A 51 8.40 1.42 -17.54
C GLY A 51 6.88 1.37 -17.32
N ALA A 52 6.43 1.88 -16.17
CA ALA A 52 5.01 1.95 -15.86
C ALA A 52 4.31 2.94 -16.80
N ILE A 53 3.20 2.51 -17.39
CA ILE A 53 2.40 3.34 -18.28
C ILE A 53 1.30 4.09 -17.54
N ASP A 54 0.98 3.67 -16.33
CA ASP A 54 0.03 4.36 -15.45
C ASP A 54 0.35 4.09 -13.97
N PHE A 55 -0.10 4.96 -13.08
CA PHE A 55 0.01 4.77 -11.63
C PHE A 55 -1.03 5.60 -10.87
N ILE A 56 -1.29 5.20 -9.62
CA ILE A 56 -2.03 5.97 -8.62
C ILE A 56 -1.13 6.23 -7.42
N PHE A 57 -1.24 7.41 -6.83
CA PHE A 57 -0.65 7.76 -5.53
C PHE A 57 -1.76 8.20 -4.58
N THR A 58 -1.88 7.52 -3.44
CA THR A 58 -2.87 7.81 -2.40
C THR A 58 -2.16 8.42 -1.20
N PRO A 59 -2.35 9.73 -0.93
CA PRO A 59 -1.68 10.41 0.16
C PRO A 59 -2.29 10.04 1.52
N MET A 60 -1.44 9.84 2.53
CA MET A 60 -1.85 9.52 3.91
C MET A 60 -1.48 10.63 4.89
N SER A 61 -0.39 11.36 4.62
CA SER A 61 0.00 12.51 5.44
C SER A 61 0.87 13.50 4.64
N ARG A 62 1.05 14.68 5.22
CA ARG A 62 1.97 15.71 4.75
C ARG A 62 3.11 15.84 5.75
N LEU A 63 4.33 15.59 5.31
CA LEU A 63 5.50 15.60 6.19
C LEU A 63 5.90 17.03 6.58
N LYS A 64 6.27 17.23 7.84
CA LYS A 64 6.85 18.48 8.36
C LYS A 64 8.37 18.51 8.35
N PHE A 65 9.00 17.34 8.23
CA PHE A 65 10.46 17.19 8.23
C PHE A 65 10.97 16.73 6.86
N GLY A 66 12.27 16.83 6.63
CA GLY A 66 12.87 16.58 5.32
C GLY A 66 12.59 17.74 4.38
N VAL A 67 11.86 17.50 3.29
CA VAL A 67 11.30 18.55 2.41
C VAL A 67 9.89 18.86 2.91
N PRO A 68 9.69 19.99 3.62
CA PRO A 68 8.39 20.31 4.22
C PRO A 68 7.27 20.35 3.17
N GLY A 69 6.12 19.80 3.55
CA GLY A 69 4.96 19.77 2.66
C GLY A 69 4.93 18.57 1.69
N THR A 70 5.98 17.72 1.69
CA THR A 70 5.99 16.50 0.88
C THR A 70 4.85 15.58 1.30
N LEU A 71 4.07 15.11 0.32
CA LEU A 71 3.06 14.07 0.58
C LEU A 71 3.73 12.70 0.70
N TYR A 72 3.23 11.96 1.69
CA TYR A 72 3.60 10.60 2.02
C TYR A 72 2.38 9.70 1.94
N GLY A 73 2.53 8.49 1.42
CA GLY A 73 1.40 7.58 1.26
C GLY A 73 1.77 6.24 0.63
N THR A 74 0.83 5.70 -0.13
CA THR A 74 1.01 4.47 -0.90
C THR A 74 0.84 4.73 -2.39
N GLY A 75 1.36 3.83 -3.23
CA GLY A 75 1.18 3.91 -4.68
C GLY A 75 1.06 2.54 -5.32
N ILE A 76 0.35 2.49 -6.45
CA ILE A 76 0.30 1.33 -7.33
C ILE A 76 0.78 1.76 -8.71
N PHE A 77 1.78 1.08 -9.23
CA PHE A 77 2.38 1.33 -10.54
C PHE A 77 2.09 0.14 -11.46
N SER A 78 1.69 0.41 -12.68
CA SER A 78 1.32 -0.65 -13.63
C SER A 78 2.00 -0.46 -14.99
N ARG A 79 2.52 -1.56 -15.52
CA ARG A 79 2.97 -1.67 -16.92
C ARG A 79 1.83 -2.05 -17.87
N ILE A 80 0.64 -2.26 -17.32
CA ILE A 80 -0.60 -2.55 -18.03
C ILE A 80 -1.53 -1.37 -17.80
N ALA A 81 -2.29 -0.96 -18.83
CA ALA A 81 -3.25 0.12 -18.71
C ALA A 81 -4.27 -0.17 -17.60
N LEU A 82 -4.58 0.85 -16.82
CA LEU A 82 -5.59 0.75 -15.77
C LEU A 82 -6.99 0.85 -16.39
N ALA A 83 -7.83 -0.16 -16.18
CA ALA A 83 -9.23 -0.13 -16.55
C ALA A 83 -10.07 0.71 -15.58
N ALA A 84 -9.71 0.65 -14.29
CA ALA A 84 -10.28 1.48 -13.23
C ALA A 84 -9.26 1.70 -12.11
N ARG A 85 -9.51 2.73 -11.28
CA ARG A 85 -8.71 3.02 -10.07
C ARG A 85 -9.57 3.74 -9.04
N GLY A 86 -9.14 3.67 -7.79
CA GLY A 86 -9.78 4.41 -6.71
C GLY A 86 -9.00 4.30 -5.40
N GLU A 87 -9.53 4.99 -4.42
CA GLU A 87 -9.04 4.99 -3.05
C GLU A 87 -10.20 5.01 -2.07
N GLU A 88 -10.03 4.39 -0.92
CA GLU A 88 -11.00 4.40 0.17
C GLU A 88 -10.28 4.57 1.49
N TYR A 89 -10.59 5.67 2.20
CA TYR A 89 -10.01 5.95 3.50
C TYR A 89 -10.81 5.25 4.60
N TYR A 90 -10.19 4.31 5.29
CA TYR A 90 -10.78 3.64 6.46
C TYR A 90 -10.37 4.29 7.79
N VAL A 91 -9.37 5.21 7.76
CA VAL A 91 -9.06 6.17 8.84
C VAL A 91 -8.88 7.54 8.20
N GLY A 92 -9.63 8.53 8.68
CA GLY A 92 -9.66 9.87 8.10
C GLY A 92 -10.68 9.98 6.96
N GLN A 93 -10.45 10.92 6.04
CA GLN A 93 -11.38 11.18 4.93
C GLN A 93 -10.66 11.73 3.70
N ALA A 94 -11.19 11.43 2.53
CA ALA A 94 -10.69 11.99 1.27
C ALA A 94 -10.76 13.53 1.24
N GLY A 95 -9.80 14.15 0.54
CA GLY A 95 -9.76 15.61 0.34
C GLY A 95 -9.12 16.43 1.45
N THR A 96 -8.87 15.84 2.63
CA THR A 96 -8.09 16.48 3.70
C THR A 96 -6.91 15.59 4.03
N ILE A 97 -5.69 16.13 4.00
CA ILE A 97 -4.50 15.34 4.33
C ILE A 97 -3.88 15.93 5.58
N PRO A 98 -3.76 15.16 6.68
CA PRO A 98 -3.21 15.65 7.93
C PRO A 98 -1.73 15.99 7.77
N GLU A 99 -1.27 16.95 8.57
CA GLU A 99 0.14 17.15 8.75
C GLU A 99 0.67 16.15 9.78
N SER A 100 1.67 15.37 9.42
CA SER A 100 2.34 14.49 10.37
C SER A 100 2.99 15.28 11.48
N ARG A 101 2.71 14.91 12.74
CA ARG A 101 3.37 15.46 13.93
C ARG A 101 4.69 14.78 14.23
N ALA A 102 5.00 13.67 13.53
CA ALA A 102 6.24 12.95 13.74
C ALA A 102 7.45 13.88 13.56
N THR A 103 8.19 14.10 14.63
CA THR A 103 9.51 14.68 14.60
C THR A 103 10.52 13.53 14.53
N GLU A 104 11.19 13.40 13.42
CA GLU A 104 12.35 12.55 13.11
C GLU A 104 12.19 11.01 13.15
N LEU A 105 11.58 10.44 14.10
CA LEU A 105 11.51 8.97 14.25
C LEU A 105 10.39 8.63 15.19
N LEU A 106 9.41 7.95 14.72
CA LEU A 106 8.51 7.20 15.57
C LEU A 106 7.24 7.91 16.02
N THR A 107 6.16 7.24 15.84
CA THR A 107 5.18 7.02 16.87
C THR A 107 3.91 7.78 16.85
N TYR A 108 3.53 8.43 15.80
CA TYR A 108 2.14 8.91 15.83
C TYR A 108 1.39 8.37 14.62
N ASN A 109 0.35 7.58 14.88
CA ASN A 109 -0.64 7.21 13.89
C ASN A 109 -1.57 8.42 13.62
N ASP A 110 -1.00 9.60 13.40
CA ASP A 110 -1.71 10.80 12.96
C ASP A 110 -1.89 10.85 11.43
N GLU A 111 -1.53 9.77 10.77
CA GLU A 111 -1.70 9.56 9.36
C GLU A 111 -3.09 8.98 9.06
N TYR A 112 -3.67 9.40 7.95
CA TYR A 112 -4.82 8.70 7.40
C TYR A 112 -4.42 7.32 6.90
N ARG A 113 -5.39 6.40 6.87
CA ARG A 113 -5.18 5.05 6.35
C ARG A 113 -6.17 4.81 5.22
N ALA A 114 -5.64 4.35 4.10
CA ALA A 114 -6.43 4.14 2.90
C ALA A 114 -6.08 2.82 2.22
N ILE A 115 -7.05 2.29 1.48
CA ILE A 115 -6.84 1.30 0.45
C ILE A 115 -6.71 2.06 -0.86
N ALA A 116 -5.58 1.91 -1.57
CA ALA A 116 -5.48 2.25 -2.98
C ALA A 116 -5.79 1.00 -3.80
N TRP A 117 -6.51 1.12 -4.91
CA TRP A 117 -6.80 -0.02 -5.76
C TRP A 117 -6.82 0.34 -7.25
N VAL A 118 -6.51 -0.64 -8.08
CA VAL A 118 -6.57 -0.56 -9.54
C VAL A 118 -7.17 -1.83 -10.12
N ASP A 119 -7.89 -1.70 -11.22
CA ASP A 119 -8.26 -2.82 -12.08
C ASP A 119 -7.36 -2.81 -13.30
N VAL A 120 -6.70 -3.94 -13.59
CA VAL A 120 -5.90 -4.15 -14.78
C VAL A 120 -6.45 -5.34 -15.58
N GLU A 121 -6.46 -5.22 -16.90
CA GLU A 121 -6.87 -6.30 -17.79
C GLU A 121 -5.65 -6.91 -18.47
N LYS A 122 -5.50 -8.23 -18.37
CA LYS A 122 -4.45 -8.99 -19.04
C LYS A 122 -5.04 -10.23 -19.70
N ASN A 123 -4.91 -10.34 -21.01
CA ASN A 123 -5.41 -11.48 -21.79
C ASN A 123 -6.90 -11.80 -21.56
N GLY A 124 -7.73 -10.77 -21.43
CA GLY A 124 -9.18 -10.88 -21.22
C GLY A 124 -9.61 -11.20 -19.77
N ALA A 125 -8.66 -11.27 -18.82
CA ALA A 125 -8.96 -11.40 -17.40
C ALA A 125 -8.72 -10.08 -16.69
N VAL A 126 -9.67 -9.67 -15.83
CA VAL A 126 -9.54 -8.47 -14.99
C VAL A 126 -9.03 -8.88 -13.61
N PHE A 127 -8.02 -8.16 -13.15
CA PHE A 127 -7.42 -8.33 -11.83
C PHE A 127 -7.59 -7.02 -11.04
N ARG A 128 -8.29 -7.08 -9.90
CA ARG A 128 -8.30 -5.99 -8.92
C ARG A 128 -7.13 -6.16 -7.97
N ILE A 129 -6.22 -5.19 -7.98
CA ILE A 129 -5.06 -5.14 -7.10
C ILE A 129 -5.26 -3.98 -6.14
N ALA A 130 -5.15 -4.28 -4.86
CA ALA A 130 -5.28 -3.30 -3.78
C ALA A 130 -4.02 -3.28 -2.91
N THR A 131 -3.76 -2.13 -2.29
CA THR A 131 -2.68 -1.98 -1.32
C THR A 131 -3.08 -1.08 -0.17
N THR A 132 -2.48 -1.31 0.99
CA THR A 132 -2.61 -0.45 2.17
C THR A 132 -1.29 -0.41 2.94
N HIS A 133 -1.11 0.62 3.76
CA HIS A 133 -0.10 0.67 4.82
C HIS A 133 -0.84 0.83 6.15
N PHE A 134 -0.89 -0.26 6.90
CA PHE A 134 -1.70 -0.36 8.10
C PHE A 134 -1.06 0.32 9.31
N THR A 135 -1.86 0.53 10.35
CA THR A 135 -1.49 1.18 11.61
C THR A 135 -0.36 0.44 12.32
N TRP A 136 0.71 1.15 12.63
CA TRP A 136 1.91 0.63 13.27
C TRP A 136 1.82 0.62 14.80
N THR A 137 2.51 -0.33 15.45
CA THR A 137 2.74 -0.35 16.89
C THR A 137 4.22 -0.64 17.18
N PRO A 138 4.80 -0.09 18.28
CA PRO A 138 6.25 -0.18 18.54
C PRO A 138 6.79 -1.60 18.69
N ASP A 139 5.97 -2.52 19.18
CA ASP A 139 6.36 -3.90 19.53
C ASP A 139 5.62 -4.95 18.71
N GLY A 140 4.81 -4.52 17.73
CA GLY A 140 3.96 -5.41 16.94
C GLY A 140 2.78 -6.02 17.70
N SER A 141 2.57 -5.63 18.98
CA SER A 141 1.43 -6.08 19.77
C SER A 141 0.18 -5.27 19.44
N ALA A 142 -0.96 -5.95 19.37
CA ALA A 142 -2.22 -5.31 19.07
C ALA A 142 -2.64 -4.32 20.17
N ASN A 143 -3.03 -3.12 19.79
CA ASN A 143 -3.65 -2.13 20.65
C ASN A 143 -5.08 -1.80 20.20
N ASP A 144 -5.80 -0.99 20.95
CA ASP A 144 -7.19 -0.65 20.64
C ASP A 144 -7.34 0.14 19.33
N GLU A 145 -6.33 0.94 18.99
CA GLU A 145 -6.27 1.65 17.72
C GLU A 145 -6.19 0.68 16.54
N GLN A 146 -5.24 -0.27 16.56
CA GLN A 146 -5.14 -1.29 15.53
C GLN A 146 -6.41 -2.14 15.43
N ARG A 147 -7.04 -2.50 16.55
CA ARG A 147 -8.31 -3.25 16.55
C ARG A 147 -9.45 -2.48 15.88
N ARG A 148 -9.55 -1.19 16.16
CA ARG A 148 -10.52 -0.28 15.53
C ARG A 148 -10.24 -0.19 14.03
N ASP A 149 -9.00 0.10 13.67
CA ASP A 149 -8.59 0.33 12.28
C ASP A 149 -8.73 -0.95 11.43
N MET A 150 -8.46 -2.13 12.02
CA MET A 150 -8.69 -3.40 11.33
C MET A 150 -10.18 -3.65 11.06
N ARG A 151 -11.07 -3.34 11.99
CA ARG A 151 -12.52 -3.43 11.72
C ARG A 151 -12.95 -2.51 10.59
N ASN A 152 -12.43 -1.28 10.57
CA ASN A 152 -12.71 -0.32 9.50
C ASN A 152 -12.16 -0.80 8.15
N LEU A 153 -10.92 -1.31 8.13
CA LEU A 153 -10.31 -1.89 6.93
C LEU A 153 -11.15 -3.07 6.40
N MET A 154 -11.53 -4.00 7.26
CA MET A 154 -12.35 -5.16 6.87
C MET A 154 -13.73 -4.73 6.32
N GLN A 155 -14.35 -3.69 6.89
CA GLN A 155 -15.60 -3.12 6.37
C GLN A 155 -15.41 -2.56 4.96
N ALA A 156 -14.34 -1.79 4.73
CA ALA A 156 -14.01 -1.23 3.42
C ALA A 156 -13.72 -2.36 2.40
N LEU A 157 -12.90 -3.34 2.75
CA LEU A 157 -12.59 -4.49 1.89
C LEU A 157 -13.84 -5.30 1.51
N GLY A 158 -14.81 -5.42 2.43
CA GLY A 158 -16.07 -6.15 2.19
C GLY A 158 -16.92 -5.60 1.04
N THR A 159 -16.67 -4.38 0.58
CA THR A 159 -17.37 -3.75 -0.54
C THR A 159 -16.67 -3.90 -1.89
N MET A 160 -15.42 -4.41 -1.91
CA MET A 160 -14.56 -4.36 -3.09
C MET A 160 -14.76 -5.50 -4.10
N GLY A 161 -15.53 -6.55 -3.76
CA GLY A 161 -15.65 -7.76 -4.60
C GLY A 161 -14.40 -8.65 -4.52
N GLU A 162 -13.98 -9.25 -5.63
CA GLU A 162 -12.74 -10.05 -5.67
C GLU A 162 -11.52 -9.16 -5.87
N PHE A 163 -10.48 -9.36 -5.07
CA PHE A 163 -9.24 -8.59 -5.13
C PHE A 163 -8.03 -9.39 -4.62
N VAL A 164 -6.84 -8.92 -4.96
CA VAL A 164 -5.59 -9.30 -4.29
C VAL A 164 -5.11 -8.09 -3.50
N LEU A 165 -4.94 -8.27 -2.18
CA LEU A 165 -4.44 -7.23 -1.29
C LEU A 165 -2.97 -7.49 -0.95
N GLY A 166 -2.11 -6.56 -1.35
CA GLY A 166 -0.73 -6.47 -0.88
C GLY A 166 -0.59 -5.28 0.07
N GLY A 167 0.42 -5.30 0.94
CA GLY A 167 0.64 -4.15 1.81
C GLY A 167 1.56 -4.45 2.99
N ASP A 168 1.89 -3.41 3.72
CA ASP A 168 2.52 -3.54 5.02
C ASP A 168 1.44 -3.44 6.09
N PHE A 169 1.16 -4.58 6.74
CA PHE A 169 0.10 -4.66 7.75
C PHE A 169 0.58 -4.29 9.15
N ASN A 170 1.89 -4.10 9.36
CA ASN A 170 2.43 -3.84 10.70
C ASN A 170 1.88 -4.79 11.78
N ALA A 171 1.55 -6.01 11.36
CA ALA A 171 0.89 -7.04 12.17
C ALA A 171 1.57 -8.39 11.93
N PRO A 172 2.33 -8.91 12.89
CA PRO A 172 3.00 -10.19 12.75
C PRO A 172 2.01 -11.35 12.50
N ARG A 173 2.39 -12.31 11.66
CA ARG A 173 1.65 -13.56 11.49
C ARG A 173 1.51 -14.27 12.81
N GLY A 174 0.32 -14.84 13.07
CA GLY A 174 -0.02 -15.46 14.34
C GLY A 174 -0.43 -14.46 15.43
N GLY A 175 -0.28 -13.17 15.21
CA GLY A 175 -0.78 -12.12 16.07
C GLY A 175 -2.29 -11.88 15.89
N GLU A 176 -2.89 -11.17 16.86
CA GLU A 176 -4.33 -10.90 16.90
C GLU A 176 -4.83 -10.21 15.62
N ILE A 177 -4.18 -9.11 15.21
CA ILE A 177 -4.60 -8.28 14.06
C ILE A 177 -4.52 -9.08 12.75
N PHE A 178 -3.43 -9.82 12.53
CA PHE A 178 -3.30 -10.68 11.36
C PHE A 178 -4.35 -11.79 11.35
N SER A 179 -4.69 -12.35 12.52
CA SER A 179 -5.74 -13.36 12.66
C SER A 179 -7.12 -12.83 12.31
N MET A 180 -7.42 -11.56 12.63
CA MET A 180 -8.68 -10.94 12.21
C MET A 180 -8.77 -10.90 10.68
N LEU A 181 -7.73 -10.49 9.99
CA LEU A 181 -7.71 -10.42 8.52
C LEU A 181 -7.79 -11.83 7.90
N SER A 182 -6.97 -12.77 8.36
CA SER A 182 -6.90 -14.13 7.82
C SER A 182 -8.12 -14.99 8.14
N SER A 183 -8.99 -14.57 9.07
CA SER A 183 -10.30 -15.22 9.31
C SER A 183 -11.29 -14.99 8.16
N ALA A 184 -11.13 -13.93 7.38
CA ALA A 184 -12.03 -13.56 6.28
C ALA A 184 -11.38 -13.70 4.90
N TYR A 185 -10.05 -13.66 4.82
CA TYR A 185 -9.28 -13.66 3.56
C TYR A 185 -8.19 -14.72 3.59
N THR A 186 -7.87 -15.25 2.41
CA THR A 186 -6.82 -16.28 2.28
C THR A 186 -5.43 -15.63 2.29
N ASP A 187 -4.56 -16.07 3.20
CA ASP A 187 -3.14 -15.73 3.16
C ASP A 187 -2.44 -16.60 2.10
N ASN A 188 -2.02 -15.97 1.02
CA ASN A 188 -1.36 -16.61 -0.12
C ASN A 188 0.18 -16.61 -0.03
N ILE A 189 0.76 -16.02 1.03
CA ILE A 189 2.21 -16.02 1.21
C ILE A 189 2.61 -17.32 1.92
N PRO A 190 3.51 -18.14 1.36
CA PRO A 190 3.95 -19.40 1.99
C PRO A 190 4.50 -19.14 3.39
N PRO A 191 4.29 -20.07 4.34
CA PRO A 191 4.97 -20.02 5.63
C PRO A 191 6.48 -20.10 5.41
N GLN A 192 7.21 -19.27 6.17
CA GLN A 192 8.68 -19.27 6.17
C GLN A 192 9.21 -20.35 7.08
#